data_7e9fd8032670c69d3468f0ea61dc839a
#
_entry.id   7e9fd8032670c69d3468f0ea61dc839a
#
_cell.length_a   1.000
_cell.length_b   1.000
_cell.length_c   1.000
_cell.angle_alpha   90.00
_cell.angle_beta   90.00
_cell.angle_gamma   90.00
#
_symmetry.space_group_name_H-M   'P 1'
#
loop_
_entity.id
_entity.type
_entity.pdbx_description
1 polymer ?
#
loop_
_entity_poly.entity_id
_entity_poly.type
_entity_poly.pdbx_seq_one_letter_code
_entity_poly.pdbx_strand_id
1 'polypeptide(L)'
;ATVYGNPETMPITEDCPKGQCTNPYGWTKSMMEQIMTDVQAADPEWNVVLLRYFNPVGAHESGRIGEDPKGIPNNLLPYVAQVAISQVAVGKLEKLGVFGDDYDTPDGTGVRDYIHVVDLAVGHVKAIKYIFSNPGLDIINLGTGVGYSVLDMVKAFSKACGKEIPYEIKPRREGDIAMCYADPSKAAKVLGWKAERGLEQMCEDAWRWQSQNPEGYRG
;
A
#
# COMPACT_ATOMS: atom_id res chain seq x y z
N ALA A 1 -4.73 2.89 5.87
CA ALA A 1 -4.49 4.32 6.22
C ALA A 1 -5.55 5.28 5.64
N THR A 2 -6.45 4.81 4.79
CA THR A 2 -7.52 5.64 4.19
C THR A 2 -8.43 6.36 5.21
N VAL A 3 -8.49 5.87 6.46
CA VAL A 3 -9.26 6.47 7.55
C VAL A 3 -8.72 7.83 8.01
N TYR A 4 -7.49 8.18 7.66
CA TYR A 4 -6.92 9.49 7.96
C TYR A 4 -7.46 10.60 7.04
N GLY A 5 -8.08 10.24 5.90
CA GLY A 5 -8.57 11.21 4.93
C GLY A 5 -7.45 12.08 4.38
N ASN A 6 -7.60 13.41 4.54
CA ASN A 6 -6.57 14.38 4.20
C ASN A 6 -5.86 14.83 5.49
N PRO A 7 -4.74 14.21 5.88
CA PRO A 7 -4.08 14.48 7.15
C PRO A 7 -3.39 15.86 7.14
N GLU A 8 -3.42 16.53 8.28
CA GLU A 8 -2.82 17.86 8.45
C GLU A 8 -1.30 17.82 8.65
N THR A 9 -0.77 16.67 9.06
CA THR A 9 0.66 16.51 9.38
C THR A 9 1.25 15.25 8.74
N MET A 10 2.52 15.35 8.36
CA MET A 10 3.34 14.24 7.86
C MET A 10 4.67 14.17 8.63
N PRO A 11 5.17 12.98 8.95
CA PRO A 11 4.56 11.65 8.77
C PRO A 11 3.30 11.45 9.64
N ILE A 12 2.42 10.52 9.21
CA ILE A 12 1.16 10.24 9.90
C ILE A 12 1.41 9.31 11.08
N THR A 13 1.10 9.79 12.29
CA THR A 13 1.08 8.97 13.52
C THR A 13 -0.32 8.43 13.81
N GLU A 14 -0.42 7.46 14.74
CA GLU A 14 -1.71 6.92 15.17
C GLU A 14 -2.57 7.93 15.96
N ASP A 15 -1.94 8.96 16.51
CA ASP A 15 -2.61 10.07 17.22
C ASP A 15 -3.26 11.07 16.25
N CYS A 16 -2.92 11.02 14.96
CA CYS A 16 -3.61 11.81 13.95
C CYS A 16 -5.12 11.46 13.96
N PRO A 17 -5.99 12.46 13.99
CA PRO A 17 -7.43 12.22 14.00
C PRO A 17 -7.86 11.48 12.74
N LYS A 18 -8.90 10.65 12.84
CA LYS A 18 -9.58 10.14 11.65
C LYS A 18 -10.19 11.33 10.92
N GLY A 19 -9.80 11.49 9.66
CA GLY A 19 -10.31 12.55 8.81
C GLY A 19 -11.65 12.21 8.18
N GLN A 20 -12.21 13.16 7.43
CA GLN A 20 -13.33 12.89 6.58
C GLN A 20 -12.89 12.02 5.41
N CYS A 21 -13.46 10.82 5.29
CA CYS A 21 -13.15 9.92 4.19
C CYS A 21 -13.65 10.50 2.86
N THR A 22 -12.82 10.47 1.85
CA THR A 22 -13.10 11.06 0.53
C THR A 22 -13.87 10.13 -0.41
N ASN A 23 -14.11 8.88 0.00
CA ASN A 23 -14.77 7.87 -0.82
C ASN A 23 -15.46 6.79 0.02
N PRO A 24 -16.42 6.03 -0.57
CA PRO A 24 -17.15 4.97 0.15
C PRO A 24 -16.27 3.90 0.77
N TYR A 25 -15.16 3.52 0.11
CA TYR A 25 -14.21 2.54 0.65
C TYR A 25 -13.59 3.01 1.97
N GLY A 26 -13.13 4.27 2.01
CA GLY A 26 -12.61 4.87 3.24
C GLY A 26 -13.64 4.85 4.37
N TRP A 27 -14.89 5.17 4.08
CA TRP A 27 -15.98 5.11 5.05
C TRP A 27 -16.21 3.71 5.59
N THR A 28 -16.16 2.65 4.74
CA THR A 28 -16.29 1.27 5.24
C THR A 28 -15.20 0.93 6.24
N LYS A 29 -13.95 1.38 6.01
CA LYS A 29 -12.85 1.15 6.95
C LYS A 29 -13.03 1.93 8.25
N SER A 30 -13.43 3.18 8.17
CA SER A 30 -13.71 4.01 9.35
C SER A 30 -14.85 3.46 10.21
N MET A 31 -15.92 2.97 9.58
CA MET A 31 -17.03 2.31 10.27
C MET A 31 -16.61 1.00 10.93
N MET A 32 -15.79 0.17 10.26
CA MET A 32 -15.27 -1.07 10.87
C MET A 32 -14.40 -0.79 12.09
N GLU A 33 -13.53 0.24 12.04
CA GLU A 33 -12.77 0.64 13.22
C GLU A 33 -13.69 1.05 14.38
N GLN A 34 -14.75 1.82 14.10
CA GLN A 34 -15.70 2.23 15.13
C GLN A 34 -16.42 1.02 15.72
N ILE A 35 -16.94 0.13 14.89
CA ILE A 35 -17.62 -1.10 15.35
C ILE A 35 -16.72 -1.92 16.26
N MET A 36 -15.46 -2.16 15.87
CA MET A 36 -14.50 -2.92 16.67
C MET A 36 -14.17 -2.23 17.99
N THR A 37 -14.10 -0.91 17.99
CA THR A 37 -13.88 -0.11 19.20
C THR A 37 -15.06 -0.26 20.16
N ASP A 38 -16.29 -0.16 19.67
CA ASP A 38 -17.51 -0.26 20.46
C ASP A 38 -17.71 -1.68 20.99
N VAL A 39 -17.39 -2.72 20.20
CA VAL A 39 -17.43 -4.13 20.63
C VAL A 39 -16.46 -4.35 21.81
N GLN A 40 -15.21 -3.86 21.69
CA GLN A 40 -14.23 -3.99 22.77
C GLN A 40 -14.63 -3.20 24.02
N ALA A 41 -15.21 -2.00 23.86
CA ALA A 41 -15.70 -1.20 24.98
C ALA A 41 -16.91 -1.86 25.69
N ALA A 42 -17.78 -2.55 24.95
CA ALA A 42 -18.95 -3.25 25.49
C ALA A 42 -18.58 -4.56 26.21
N ASP A 43 -17.53 -5.22 25.76
CA ASP A 43 -17.05 -6.47 26.32
C ASP A 43 -15.51 -6.50 26.37
N PRO A 44 -14.89 -6.23 27.53
CA PRO A 44 -13.44 -6.19 27.72
C PRO A 44 -12.71 -7.54 27.51
N GLU A 45 -13.41 -8.64 27.33
CA GLU A 45 -12.78 -9.92 26.96
C GLU A 45 -12.28 -9.90 25.51
N TRP A 46 -12.84 -9.02 24.64
CA TRP A 46 -12.34 -8.80 23.31
C TRP A 46 -11.00 -8.06 23.34
N ASN A 47 -10.06 -8.58 22.54
CA ASN A 47 -8.77 -7.95 22.33
C ASN A 47 -8.63 -7.58 20.86
N VAL A 48 -8.44 -6.31 20.55
CA VAL A 48 -8.51 -5.76 19.20
C VAL A 48 -7.23 -4.98 18.86
N VAL A 49 -6.59 -5.32 17.75
CA VAL A 49 -5.56 -4.46 17.15
C VAL A 49 -6.04 -3.98 15.79
N LEU A 50 -6.18 -2.67 15.65
CA LEU A 50 -6.52 -2.00 14.39
C LEU A 50 -5.23 -1.71 13.65
N LEU A 51 -4.93 -2.49 12.61
CA LEU A 51 -3.75 -2.30 11.78
C LEU A 51 -4.08 -1.38 10.60
N ARG A 52 -3.48 -0.20 10.57
CA ARG A 52 -3.62 0.77 9.48
C ARG A 52 -2.45 0.63 8.52
N TYR A 53 -2.63 -0.16 7.46
CA TYR A 53 -1.59 -0.28 6.43
C TYR A 53 -1.67 0.83 5.40
N PHE A 54 -0.47 1.21 4.89
CA PHE A 54 -0.36 2.16 3.79
C PHE A 54 -0.57 1.43 2.47
N ASN A 55 0.30 1.49 1.51
CA ASN A 55 0.06 0.90 0.19
C ASN A 55 0.77 -0.45 0.02
N PRO A 56 0.11 -1.59 0.27
CA PRO A 56 0.75 -2.90 0.07
C PRO A 56 1.10 -3.12 -1.40
N VAL A 57 2.32 -3.57 -1.65
CA VAL A 57 2.84 -3.86 -2.99
C VAL A 57 3.82 -5.02 -2.95
N GLY A 58 4.30 -5.46 -4.12
CA GLY A 58 5.23 -6.56 -4.23
C GLY A 58 4.53 -7.91 -4.31
N ALA A 59 5.32 -8.96 -4.25
CA ALA A 59 4.88 -10.34 -4.27
C ALA A 59 5.81 -11.19 -3.41
N HIS A 60 5.49 -12.46 -3.20
CA HIS A 60 6.40 -13.36 -2.50
C HIS A 60 7.61 -13.70 -3.40
N GLU A 61 8.80 -13.73 -2.83
CA GLU A 61 10.07 -13.97 -3.52
C GLU A 61 10.11 -15.26 -4.35
N SER A 62 9.26 -16.24 -4.02
CA SER A 62 9.14 -17.49 -4.79
C SER A 62 8.53 -17.34 -6.18
N GLY A 63 7.91 -16.19 -6.50
CA GLY A 63 7.16 -16.00 -7.74
C GLY A 63 5.88 -16.83 -7.85
N ARG A 64 5.41 -17.44 -6.75
CA ARG A 64 4.19 -18.27 -6.73
C ARG A 64 2.98 -17.60 -6.10
N ILE A 65 3.19 -16.51 -5.37
CA ILE A 65 2.14 -15.73 -4.70
C ILE A 65 2.33 -14.27 -5.09
N GLY A 66 1.30 -13.68 -5.69
CA GLY A 66 1.28 -12.29 -6.11
C GLY A 66 -0.14 -11.81 -6.34
N GLU A 67 -0.29 -10.59 -6.84
CA GLU A 67 -1.57 -9.95 -7.07
C GLU A 67 -2.07 -10.25 -8.48
N ASP A 68 -3.30 -10.79 -8.59
CA ASP A 68 -3.96 -11.12 -9.85
C ASP A 68 -5.33 -10.43 -9.95
N PRO A 69 -5.38 -9.10 -10.16
CA PRO A 69 -6.62 -8.35 -10.24
C PRO A 69 -7.39 -8.66 -11.52
N LYS A 70 -8.71 -8.75 -11.40
CA LYS A 70 -9.60 -8.89 -12.55
C LYS A 70 -9.80 -7.53 -13.24
N GLY A 71 -9.53 -7.47 -14.54
CA GLY A 71 -9.68 -6.26 -15.35
C GLY A 71 -8.51 -5.28 -15.17
N ILE A 72 -8.76 -3.98 -15.40
CA ILE A 72 -7.75 -2.94 -15.25
C ILE A 72 -7.51 -2.69 -13.76
N PRO A 73 -6.25 -2.82 -13.27
CA PRO A 73 -5.95 -2.60 -11.86
C PRO A 73 -6.18 -1.15 -11.43
N ASN A 74 -6.76 -0.97 -10.24
CA ASN A 74 -6.88 0.35 -9.63
C ASN A 74 -5.61 0.75 -8.86
N ASN A 75 -4.82 -0.23 -8.43
CA ASN A 75 -3.56 0.00 -7.72
C ASN A 75 -2.40 0.19 -8.69
N LEU A 76 -1.44 1.06 -8.32
CA LEU A 76 -0.34 1.46 -9.19
C LEU A 76 0.53 0.28 -9.61
N LEU A 77 1.07 -0.51 -8.66
CA LEU A 77 2.05 -1.55 -8.98
C LEU A 77 1.51 -2.65 -9.91
N PRO A 78 0.34 -3.26 -9.67
CA PRO A 78 -0.21 -4.23 -10.62
C PRO A 78 -0.53 -3.60 -11.98
N TYR A 79 -0.88 -2.30 -12.04
CA TYR A 79 -1.07 -1.62 -13.31
C TYR A 79 0.27 -1.48 -14.07
N VAL A 80 1.33 -1.05 -13.40
CA VAL A 80 2.69 -0.97 -13.99
C VAL A 80 3.15 -2.35 -14.46
N ALA A 81 2.93 -3.40 -13.65
CA ALA A 81 3.28 -4.78 -13.99
C ALA A 81 2.53 -5.27 -15.25
N GLN A 82 1.24 -4.97 -15.36
CA GLN A 82 0.46 -5.31 -16.56
C GLN A 82 0.92 -4.54 -17.80
N VAL A 83 1.29 -3.26 -17.67
CA VAL A 83 1.89 -2.50 -18.78
C VAL A 83 3.21 -3.14 -19.20
N ALA A 84 4.07 -3.52 -18.26
CA ALA A 84 5.35 -4.17 -18.53
C ALA A 84 5.19 -5.51 -19.26
N ILE A 85 4.21 -6.34 -18.87
CA ILE A 85 3.96 -7.64 -19.50
C ILE A 85 3.30 -7.48 -20.88
N SER A 86 2.45 -6.49 -21.06
CA SER A 86 1.76 -6.22 -22.33
C SER A 86 2.72 -5.84 -23.46
N GLN A 87 3.91 -5.35 -23.14
CA GLN A 87 4.99 -5.15 -24.11
C GLN A 87 5.60 -6.46 -24.61
N VAL A 88 5.33 -7.58 -23.94
CA VAL A 88 5.87 -8.92 -24.27
C VAL A 88 4.80 -9.85 -24.83
N ALA A 89 3.57 -9.76 -24.31
CA ALA A 89 2.44 -10.63 -24.68
C ALA A 89 1.21 -9.78 -25.00
N VAL A 90 0.84 -9.74 -26.25
CA VAL A 90 -0.44 -9.21 -26.79
C VAL A 90 -1.37 -8.41 -25.84
N GLY A 91 -1.08 -7.12 -25.66
CA GLY A 91 -2.07 -6.08 -25.85
C GLY A 91 -3.17 -5.82 -24.81
N LYS A 92 -2.91 -5.81 -23.48
CA LYS A 92 -3.99 -5.35 -22.58
C LYS A 92 -3.88 -3.87 -22.19
N LEU A 93 -2.67 -3.33 -21.96
CA LEU A 93 -2.45 -1.94 -21.57
C LEU A 93 -1.18 -1.41 -22.22
N GLU A 94 -1.32 -0.38 -23.05
CA GLU A 94 -0.19 0.17 -23.81
C GLU A 94 0.65 1.16 -23.00
N LYS A 95 0.01 1.91 -22.08
CA LYS A 95 0.64 2.96 -21.29
C LYS A 95 0.05 3.02 -19.88
N LEU A 96 0.89 3.42 -18.93
CA LEU A 96 0.46 3.76 -17.59
C LEU A 96 -0.15 5.17 -17.57
N GLY A 97 -1.34 5.33 -17.00
CA GLY A 97 -1.88 6.66 -16.66
C GLY A 97 -1.30 7.16 -15.33
N VAL A 98 -0.58 8.28 -15.38
CA VAL A 98 -0.09 9.02 -14.21
C VAL A 98 -1.06 10.17 -13.94
N PHE A 99 -1.75 10.13 -12.79
CA PHE A 99 -2.82 11.06 -12.48
C PHE A 99 -2.31 12.27 -11.70
N GLY A 100 -2.14 13.40 -12.41
CA GLY A 100 -1.58 14.64 -11.90
C GLY A 100 -0.06 14.66 -11.91
N ASP A 101 0.50 15.82 -12.33
CA ASP A 101 1.93 16.13 -12.33
C ASP A 101 2.19 17.52 -11.73
N ASP A 102 1.17 18.06 -11.05
CA ASP A 102 1.13 19.40 -10.49
C ASP A 102 0.90 19.43 -8.98
N TYR A 103 1.12 18.27 -8.28
CA TYR A 103 1.11 18.22 -6.82
C TYR A 103 2.34 18.93 -6.24
N ASP A 104 2.20 19.45 -5.02
CA ASP A 104 3.32 19.98 -4.25
C ASP A 104 4.20 18.83 -3.71
N THR A 105 4.97 18.24 -4.62
CA THR A 105 5.86 17.08 -4.41
C THR A 105 7.10 17.24 -5.28
N PRO A 106 8.20 16.53 -5.02
CA PRO A 106 9.47 16.73 -5.74
C PRO A 106 9.41 16.61 -7.27
N ASP A 107 8.52 15.76 -7.79
CA ASP A 107 8.35 15.52 -9.24
C ASP A 107 6.93 15.84 -9.75
N GLY A 108 6.11 16.46 -8.90
CA GLY A 108 4.74 16.83 -9.20
C GLY A 108 3.75 15.68 -9.12
N THR A 109 4.18 14.44 -8.94
CA THR A 109 3.28 13.29 -8.85
C THR A 109 2.97 12.90 -7.41
N GLY A 110 1.88 12.16 -7.18
CA GLY A 110 1.48 11.76 -5.83
C GLY A 110 2.51 10.87 -5.13
N VAL A 111 2.76 11.13 -3.84
CA VAL A 111 3.72 10.39 -3.00
C VAL A 111 2.98 9.47 -2.04
N ARG A 112 3.39 8.20 -1.99
CA ARG A 112 2.79 7.18 -1.12
C ARG A 112 3.85 6.37 -0.40
N ASP A 113 3.51 5.87 0.78
CA ASP A 113 4.29 4.87 1.50
C ASP A 113 3.89 3.49 0.96
N TYR A 114 4.80 2.88 0.20
CA TYR A 114 4.63 1.52 -0.29
C TYR A 114 5.28 0.55 0.68
N ILE A 115 4.55 -0.47 1.07
CA ILE A 115 5.01 -1.52 1.98
C ILE A 115 4.99 -2.87 1.28
N HIS A 116 6.09 -3.62 1.39
CA HIS A 116 6.16 -4.95 0.81
C HIS A 116 5.16 -5.90 1.49
N VAL A 117 4.39 -6.64 0.69
CA VAL A 117 3.31 -7.52 1.19
C VAL A 117 3.80 -8.55 2.22
N VAL A 118 5.05 -9.03 2.10
CA VAL A 118 5.65 -9.96 3.08
C VAL A 118 5.95 -9.25 4.41
N ASP A 119 6.45 -8.00 4.39
CA ASP A 119 6.66 -7.22 5.61
C ASP A 119 5.33 -6.94 6.30
N LEU A 120 4.30 -6.63 5.53
CA LEU A 120 2.95 -6.46 6.06
C LEU A 120 2.44 -7.75 6.72
N ALA A 121 2.62 -8.92 6.09
CA ALA A 121 2.24 -10.21 6.66
C ALA A 121 2.98 -10.51 7.97
N VAL A 122 4.28 -10.22 8.04
CA VAL A 122 5.07 -10.33 9.28
C VAL A 122 4.52 -9.38 10.36
N GLY A 123 4.11 -8.16 9.99
CA GLY A 123 3.44 -7.23 10.89
C GLY A 123 2.18 -7.80 11.53
N HIS A 124 1.34 -8.48 10.74
CA HIS A 124 0.14 -9.17 11.27
C HIS A 124 0.49 -10.28 12.26
N VAL A 125 1.48 -11.12 11.94
CA VAL A 125 1.91 -12.19 12.85
C VAL A 125 2.42 -11.63 14.17
N LYS A 126 3.17 -10.52 14.13
CA LYS A 126 3.66 -9.85 15.33
C LYS A 126 2.54 -9.18 16.12
N ALA A 127 1.54 -8.58 15.46
CA ALA A 127 0.37 -8.01 16.09
C ALA A 127 -0.47 -9.06 16.82
N ILE A 128 -0.67 -10.25 16.24
CA ILE A 128 -1.33 -11.38 16.90
C ILE A 128 -0.59 -11.78 18.19
N LYS A 129 0.75 -11.88 18.14
CA LYS A 129 1.54 -12.20 19.34
C LYS A 129 1.46 -11.11 20.39
N TYR A 130 1.46 -9.85 19.96
CA TYR A 130 1.36 -8.68 20.84
C TYR A 130 0.06 -8.67 21.64
N ILE A 131 -1.09 -8.92 21.00
CA ILE A 131 -2.40 -8.79 21.62
C ILE A 131 -2.64 -9.82 22.72
N PHE A 132 -2.01 -11.00 22.66
CA PHE A 132 -2.09 -12.00 23.74
C PHE A 132 -1.47 -11.53 25.04
N SER A 133 -0.50 -10.64 24.99
CA SER A 133 0.19 -10.09 26.18
C SER A 133 -0.24 -8.67 26.52
N ASN A 134 -1.00 -8.02 25.65
CA ASN A 134 -1.46 -6.65 25.79
C ASN A 134 -2.97 -6.57 25.48
N PRO A 135 -3.83 -7.00 26.43
CA PRO A 135 -5.27 -7.02 26.21
C PRO A 135 -5.83 -5.60 26.04
N GLY A 136 -6.98 -5.53 25.37
CA GLY A 136 -7.70 -4.29 25.12
C GLY A 136 -7.72 -3.89 23.66
N LEU A 137 -7.69 -2.59 23.38
CA LEU A 137 -7.69 -2.07 22.02
C LEU A 137 -6.41 -1.26 21.74
N ASP A 138 -5.77 -1.54 20.65
CA ASP A 138 -4.63 -0.76 20.17
C ASP A 138 -4.75 -0.45 18.67
N ILE A 139 -4.15 0.65 18.24
CA ILE A 139 -4.11 1.10 16.83
C ILE A 139 -2.64 1.21 16.42
N ILE A 140 -2.26 0.60 15.32
CA ILE A 140 -0.87 0.55 14.88
C ILE A 140 -0.75 0.77 13.37
N ASN A 141 0.05 1.75 12.97
CA ASN A 141 0.39 1.98 11.57
C ASN A 141 1.40 0.94 11.08
N LEU A 142 1.14 0.35 9.94
CA LEU A 142 2.09 -0.51 9.22
C LEU A 142 2.47 0.16 7.90
N GLY A 143 3.60 0.85 7.91
CA GLY A 143 4.22 1.53 6.79
C GLY A 143 5.73 1.48 6.92
N THR A 144 6.43 2.00 5.91
CA THR A 144 7.90 2.05 5.88
C THR A 144 8.44 3.35 6.48
N GLY A 145 7.61 4.40 6.52
CA GLY A 145 8.02 5.76 6.84
C GLY A 145 8.73 6.49 5.69
N VAL A 146 8.75 5.88 4.50
CA VAL A 146 9.36 6.45 3.30
C VAL A 146 8.29 6.68 2.24
N GLY A 147 8.21 7.91 1.75
CA GLY A 147 7.33 8.26 0.63
C GLY A 147 8.07 8.12 -0.69
N TYR A 148 7.44 7.42 -1.65
CA TYR A 148 7.89 7.35 -3.03
C TYR A 148 6.83 7.92 -3.97
N SER A 149 7.27 8.65 -4.98
CA SER A 149 6.39 9.20 -6.01
C SER A 149 5.92 8.13 -6.99
N VAL A 150 4.92 8.47 -7.81
CA VAL A 150 4.51 7.59 -8.92
C VAL A 150 5.66 7.39 -9.91
N LEU A 151 6.45 8.43 -10.20
CA LEU A 151 7.59 8.32 -11.14
C LEU A 151 8.76 7.55 -10.52
N ASP A 152 8.98 7.60 -9.20
CA ASP A 152 9.95 6.72 -8.52
C ASP A 152 9.57 5.24 -8.72
N MET A 153 8.28 4.91 -8.58
CA MET A 153 7.77 3.55 -8.82
C MET A 153 7.98 3.13 -10.28
N VAL A 154 7.65 3.99 -11.23
CA VAL A 154 7.85 3.71 -12.68
C VAL A 154 9.33 3.44 -12.97
N LYS A 155 10.22 4.27 -12.44
CA LYS A 155 11.68 4.14 -12.63
C LYS A 155 12.22 2.85 -12.00
N ALA A 156 11.80 2.54 -10.77
CA ALA A 156 12.21 1.31 -10.08
C ALA A 156 11.71 0.06 -10.81
N PHE A 157 10.46 0.09 -11.28
CA PHE A 157 9.91 -1.05 -12.02
C PHE A 157 10.54 -1.22 -13.40
N SER A 158 10.84 -0.12 -14.11
CA SER A 158 11.60 -0.16 -15.39
C SER A 158 12.95 -0.84 -15.21
N LYS A 159 13.64 -0.54 -14.10
CA LYS A 159 14.91 -1.21 -13.74
C LYS A 159 14.71 -2.71 -13.48
N ALA A 160 13.67 -3.07 -12.71
CA ALA A 160 13.37 -4.46 -12.36
C ALA A 160 13.00 -5.33 -13.57
N CYS A 161 12.23 -4.80 -14.52
CA CYS A 161 11.80 -5.53 -15.72
C CYS A 161 12.79 -5.41 -16.90
N GLY A 162 13.79 -4.52 -16.81
CA GLY A 162 14.75 -4.26 -17.88
C GLY A 162 14.17 -3.54 -19.10
N LYS A 163 13.05 -2.85 -18.96
CA LYS A 163 12.34 -2.16 -20.03
C LYS A 163 11.84 -0.79 -19.55
N GLU A 164 11.77 0.16 -20.45
CA GLU A 164 11.09 1.42 -20.16
C GLU A 164 9.57 1.20 -20.08
N ILE A 165 8.95 1.72 -19.01
CA ILE A 165 7.50 1.69 -18.84
C ILE A 165 6.92 2.95 -19.47
N PRO A 166 6.19 2.86 -20.59
CA PRO A 166 5.56 4.03 -21.20
C PRO A 166 4.43 4.52 -20.30
N TYR A 167 4.35 5.85 -20.11
CA TYR A 167 3.27 6.48 -19.36
C TYR A 167 2.76 7.74 -20.05
N GLU A 168 1.59 8.19 -19.64
CA GLU A 168 1.00 9.46 -20.04
C GLU A 168 0.43 10.18 -18.80
N ILE A 169 0.60 11.49 -18.76
CA ILE A 169 0.01 12.31 -17.71
C ILE A 169 -1.48 12.47 -17.96
N LYS A 170 -2.28 12.25 -16.93
CA LYS A 170 -3.73 12.46 -16.91
C LYS A 170 -4.12 13.48 -15.85
N PRO A 171 -5.30 14.11 -15.96
CA PRO A 171 -5.82 14.97 -14.90
C PRO A 171 -5.85 14.26 -13.56
N ARG A 172 -5.72 15.01 -12.46
CA ARG A 172 -5.85 14.46 -11.09
C ARG A 172 -7.15 13.69 -10.92
N ARG A 173 -7.12 12.61 -10.16
CA ARG A 173 -8.34 11.94 -9.73
C ARG A 173 -8.94 12.67 -8.54
N GLU A 174 -10.26 12.74 -8.47
CA GLU A 174 -10.94 13.28 -7.32
C GLU A 174 -10.62 12.48 -6.05
N GLY A 175 -10.30 13.19 -4.98
CA GLY A 175 -9.94 12.60 -3.68
C GLY A 175 -8.49 12.12 -3.54
N ASP A 176 -7.65 12.27 -4.58
CA ASP A 176 -6.22 12.00 -4.43
C ASP A 176 -5.52 13.15 -3.67
N ILE A 177 -4.67 12.78 -2.71
CA ILE A 177 -3.86 13.72 -1.91
C ILE A 177 -2.40 13.70 -2.38
N ALA A 178 -1.69 14.82 -2.17
CA ALA A 178 -0.30 14.98 -2.62
C ALA A 178 0.63 13.94 -2.00
N MET A 179 0.61 13.82 -0.66
CA MET A 179 1.50 12.92 0.08
C MET A 179 0.75 12.13 1.15
N CYS A 180 1.18 10.87 1.35
CA CYS A 180 0.67 10.01 2.42
C CYS A 180 1.71 8.96 2.80
N TYR A 181 2.38 9.14 3.96
CA TYR A 181 3.34 8.17 4.50
C TYR A 181 3.29 8.12 6.03
N ALA A 182 3.64 6.94 6.58
CA ALA A 182 3.53 6.63 7.99
C ALA A 182 4.66 7.21 8.85
N ASP A 183 4.38 7.38 10.14
CA ASP A 183 5.39 7.21 11.19
C ASP A 183 5.31 5.76 11.70
N PRO A 184 6.31 4.89 11.44
CA PRO A 184 6.31 3.50 11.88
C PRO A 184 6.85 3.30 13.31
N SER A 185 7.13 4.36 14.05
CA SER A 185 7.80 4.32 15.35
C SER A 185 7.05 3.49 16.38
N LYS A 186 5.72 3.56 16.40
CA LYS A 186 4.90 2.76 17.31
C LYS A 186 5.01 1.27 17.01
N ALA A 187 4.90 0.86 15.74
CA ALA A 187 5.08 -0.54 15.35
C ALA A 187 6.46 -1.06 15.73
N ALA A 188 7.52 -0.27 15.53
CA ALA A 188 8.86 -0.63 15.96
C ALA A 188 8.96 -0.82 17.47
N LYS A 189 8.34 0.05 18.26
CA LYS A 189 8.37 0.03 19.73
C LYS A 189 7.57 -1.13 20.32
N VAL A 190 6.33 -1.32 19.88
CA VAL A 190 5.40 -2.27 20.54
C VAL A 190 5.41 -3.66 19.92
N LEU A 191 5.64 -3.77 18.61
CA LEU A 191 5.71 -5.06 17.91
C LEU A 191 7.14 -5.55 17.69
N GLY A 192 8.16 -4.70 17.90
CA GLY A 192 9.52 -4.99 17.45
C GLY A 192 9.58 -5.22 15.94
N TRP A 193 8.74 -4.50 15.17
CA TRP A 193 8.58 -4.68 13.74
C TRP A 193 9.05 -3.44 12.96
N LYS A 194 9.74 -3.70 11.87
CA LYS A 194 10.09 -2.71 10.84
C LYS A 194 9.92 -3.34 9.47
N ALA A 195 9.56 -2.53 8.49
CA ALA A 195 9.65 -2.94 7.09
C ALA A 195 11.13 -3.08 6.70
N GLU A 196 11.49 -4.17 6.06
CA GLU A 196 12.86 -4.50 5.70
C GLU A 196 13.13 -4.42 4.19
N ARG A 197 12.07 -4.53 3.38
CA ARG A 197 12.15 -4.56 1.92
C ARG A 197 11.87 -3.19 1.34
N GLY A 198 12.84 -2.67 0.57
CA GLY A 198 12.74 -1.39 -0.11
C GLY A 198 12.01 -1.47 -1.47
N LEU A 199 11.86 -0.31 -2.11
CA LEU A 199 11.14 -0.15 -3.38
C LEU A 199 11.70 -1.06 -4.50
N GLU A 200 13.02 -1.20 -4.59
CA GLU A 200 13.65 -2.05 -5.60
C GLU A 200 13.18 -3.51 -5.46
N GLN A 201 13.26 -4.06 -4.25
CA GLN A 201 12.81 -5.43 -3.99
C GLN A 201 11.31 -5.61 -4.20
N MET A 202 10.49 -4.64 -3.83
CA MET A 202 9.05 -4.64 -4.12
C MET A 202 8.78 -4.80 -5.61
N CYS A 203 9.51 -4.06 -6.45
CA CYS A 203 9.40 -4.13 -7.90
C CYS A 203 9.94 -5.44 -8.47
N GLU A 204 11.09 -5.91 -7.99
CA GLU A 204 11.71 -7.17 -8.44
C GLU A 204 10.83 -8.38 -8.15
N ASP A 205 10.28 -8.47 -6.95
CA ASP A 205 9.40 -9.58 -6.55
C ASP A 205 8.06 -9.53 -7.30
N ALA A 206 7.49 -8.33 -7.50
CA ALA A 206 6.29 -8.16 -8.31
C ALA A 206 6.54 -8.55 -9.78
N TRP A 207 7.68 -8.15 -10.36
CA TRP A 207 8.05 -8.53 -11.72
C TRP A 207 8.29 -10.03 -11.85
N ARG A 208 8.96 -10.66 -10.89
CA ARG A 208 9.15 -12.12 -10.85
C ARG A 208 7.82 -12.85 -10.89
N TRP A 209 6.87 -12.45 -10.04
CA TRP A 209 5.50 -12.99 -10.07
C TRP A 209 4.86 -12.81 -11.44
N GLN A 210 4.80 -11.58 -11.94
CA GLN A 210 4.08 -11.26 -13.18
C GLN A 210 4.70 -11.94 -14.39
N SER A 211 6.03 -12.01 -14.47
CA SER A 211 6.73 -12.66 -15.60
C SER A 211 6.59 -14.17 -15.62
N GLN A 212 6.48 -14.80 -14.46
CA GLN A 212 6.25 -16.24 -14.33
C GLN A 212 4.78 -16.62 -14.48
N ASN A 213 3.87 -15.67 -14.26
CA ASN A 213 2.42 -15.89 -14.26
C ASN A 213 1.72 -14.83 -15.14
N PRO A 214 1.98 -14.80 -16.46
CA PRO A 214 1.45 -13.75 -17.35
C PRO A 214 -0.08 -13.76 -17.42
N GLU A 215 -0.71 -14.93 -17.24
CA GLU A 215 -2.16 -15.12 -17.20
C GLU A 215 -2.72 -15.19 -15.76
N GLY A 216 -1.91 -14.83 -14.76
CA GLY A 216 -2.27 -14.92 -13.35
C GLY A 216 -2.34 -16.36 -12.84
N TYR A 217 -3.21 -16.63 -11.87
CA TYR A 217 -3.40 -17.97 -11.28
C TYR A 217 -4.13 -18.96 -12.19
N ARG A 218 -4.53 -18.55 -13.38
CA ARG A 218 -5.34 -19.36 -14.31
C ARG A 218 -4.58 -19.95 -15.48
N GLY A 219 -3.27 -19.68 -15.54
CA GLY A 219 -2.36 -20.20 -16.54
C GLY A 219 -2.01 -21.67 -16.34
#